data_540320c1090eda942f227e658bd572c1
#
_entry.id   540320c1090eda942f227e658bd572c1
#
_cell.length_a   1.000
_cell.length_b   1.000
_cell.length_c   1.000
_cell.angle_alpha   90.00
_cell.angle_beta   90.00
_cell.angle_gamma   90.00
#
_symmetry.space_group_name_H-M   'P 1'
#
loop_
_entity.id
_entity.type
_entity.pdbx_description
1 polymer ?
#
loop_
_entity_poly.entity_id
_entity_poly.type
_entity_poly.pdbx_seq_one_letter_code
_entity_poly.pdbx_strand_id
1 'polypeptide(L)'
;MALPKVNPSQTAAWQLIQLHFEKMQATSMKDLFASDAKRAEKFHIQWNDFLIDYSKNIVNQETLDLLLNLANEVQLKQAISSYFQGDIINQT
;
A
#
# COMPACT_ATOMS: atom_id res chain seq x y z
N MET A 1 -18.41 -13.88 -8.94
CA MET A 1 -18.05 -13.94 -7.51
C MET A 1 -18.04 -12.52 -6.94
N ALA A 2 -18.68 -12.35 -5.80
CA ALA A 2 -18.69 -11.04 -5.13
C ALA A 2 -17.33 -10.73 -4.50
N LEU A 3 -17.08 -9.47 -4.22
CA LEU A 3 -15.88 -9.10 -3.48
C LEU A 3 -15.91 -9.70 -2.07
N PRO A 4 -14.77 -10.12 -1.53
CA PRO A 4 -14.70 -10.58 -0.15
C PRO A 4 -15.15 -9.49 0.82
N LYS A 5 -15.90 -9.89 1.85
CA LYS A 5 -16.38 -8.95 2.86
C LYS A 5 -15.41 -8.91 4.03
N VAL A 6 -14.24 -8.34 3.81
CA VAL A 6 -13.23 -8.19 4.85
C VAL A 6 -13.15 -6.72 5.22
N ASN A 7 -13.39 -6.42 6.50
CA ASN A 7 -13.21 -5.07 7.00
C ASN A 7 -11.69 -4.83 7.19
N PRO A 8 -11.06 -3.93 6.42
CA PRO A 8 -9.62 -3.72 6.52
C PRO A 8 -9.16 -3.36 7.93
N SER A 9 -9.96 -2.59 8.67
CA SER A 9 -9.57 -2.13 10.00
C SER A 9 -9.59 -3.23 11.06
N GLN A 10 -10.09 -4.41 10.72
CA GLN A 10 -10.14 -5.56 11.63
C GLN A 10 -9.08 -6.61 11.30
N THR A 11 -8.21 -6.36 10.33
CA THR A 11 -7.14 -7.28 9.95
C THR A 11 -5.94 -7.13 10.86
N ALA A 12 -5.12 -8.19 10.95
CA ALA A 12 -3.83 -8.12 11.64
C ALA A 12 -2.89 -7.14 10.96
N ALA A 13 -2.92 -7.07 9.63
CA ALA A 13 -2.10 -6.11 8.87
C ALA A 13 -2.42 -4.68 9.26
N TRP A 14 -3.70 -4.34 9.47
CA TRP A 14 -4.09 -3.00 9.89
C TRP A 14 -3.48 -2.62 11.24
N GLN A 15 -3.48 -3.56 12.20
CA GLN A 15 -2.89 -3.32 13.52
C GLN A 15 -1.39 -3.03 13.41
N LEU A 16 -0.68 -3.78 12.55
CA LEU A 16 0.74 -3.54 12.31
C LEU A 16 0.98 -2.18 11.65
N ILE A 17 0.10 -1.76 10.74
CA ILE A 17 0.18 -0.44 10.13
C ILE A 17 -0.02 0.66 11.16
N GLN A 18 -0.93 0.48 12.11
CA GLN A 18 -1.13 1.46 13.19
C GLN A 18 0.12 1.62 14.06
N LEU A 19 0.77 0.52 14.39
CA LEU A 19 2.04 0.57 15.13
C LEU A 19 3.13 1.26 14.32
N HIS A 20 3.18 0.98 13.03
CA HIS A 20 4.13 1.61 12.12
C HIS A 20 3.89 3.13 12.03
N PHE A 21 2.62 3.53 11.98
CA PHE A 21 2.24 4.95 11.97
C PHE A 21 2.81 5.68 13.19
N GLU A 22 2.73 5.07 14.35
CA GLU A 22 3.29 5.68 15.57
C GLU A 22 4.80 5.91 15.45
N LYS A 23 5.53 5.00 14.82
CA LYS A 23 6.96 5.17 14.57
C LYS A 23 7.22 6.29 13.55
N MET A 24 6.36 6.43 12.56
CA MET A 24 6.57 7.37 11.46
C MET A 24 6.09 8.79 11.73
N GLN A 25 5.32 9.01 12.79
CA GLN A 25 4.73 10.33 13.10
C GLN A 25 5.75 11.45 13.17
N ALA A 26 6.91 11.16 13.75
CA ALA A 26 7.96 12.17 13.95
C ALA A 26 8.94 12.24 12.76
N THR A 27 8.74 11.41 11.74
CA THR A 27 9.64 11.35 10.58
C THR A 27 9.29 12.44 9.59
N SER A 28 10.29 13.24 9.19
CA SER A 28 10.10 14.25 8.16
C SER A 28 10.57 13.75 6.81
N MET A 29 10.06 14.35 5.74
CA MET A 29 10.50 14.05 4.38
C MET A 29 12.00 14.32 4.22
N LYS A 30 12.49 15.39 4.83
CA LYS A 30 13.90 15.74 4.80
C LYS A 30 14.76 14.62 5.39
N ASP A 31 14.34 14.05 6.52
CA ASP A 31 15.05 12.95 7.15
C ASP A 31 15.07 11.70 6.28
N LEU A 32 13.96 11.41 5.60
CA LEU A 32 13.88 10.25 4.72
C LEU A 32 14.87 10.36 3.55
N PHE A 33 14.99 11.53 2.93
CA PHE A 33 15.96 11.74 1.86
C PHE A 33 17.38 11.82 2.39
N ALA A 34 17.59 12.34 3.58
CA ALA A 34 18.91 12.42 4.19
C ALA A 34 19.48 11.04 4.51
N SER A 35 18.61 10.10 4.96
CA SER A 35 19.03 8.75 5.28
C SER A 35 19.21 7.84 4.07
N ASP A 36 18.64 8.19 2.92
CA ASP A 36 18.74 7.40 1.69
C ASP A 36 18.74 8.32 0.46
N ALA A 37 19.92 8.58 -0.07
CA ALA A 37 20.09 9.44 -1.25
C ALA A 37 19.46 8.84 -2.51
N LYS A 38 19.20 7.54 -2.53
CA LYS A 38 18.60 6.85 -3.68
C LYS A 38 17.10 6.65 -3.53
N ARG A 39 16.48 7.40 -2.63
CA ARG A 39 15.07 7.24 -2.32
C ARG A 39 14.16 7.37 -3.56
N ALA A 40 14.43 8.36 -4.42
CA ALA A 40 13.65 8.55 -5.64
C ALA A 40 13.76 7.36 -6.59
N GLU A 41 14.92 6.70 -6.63
CA GLU A 41 15.11 5.51 -7.46
C GLU A 41 14.36 4.30 -6.91
N LYS A 42 14.27 4.18 -5.58
CA LYS A 42 13.60 3.05 -4.92
C LYS A 42 12.09 3.16 -4.92
N PHE A 43 11.58 4.37 -4.80
CA PHE A 43 10.14 4.61 -4.60
C PHE A 43 9.52 5.24 -5.83
N HIS A 44 9.68 4.57 -6.97
CA HIS A 44 8.97 4.91 -8.18
C HIS A 44 8.60 3.63 -8.94
N ILE A 45 7.59 3.74 -9.78
CA ILE A 45 7.18 2.69 -10.69
C ILE A 45 7.13 3.30 -12.08
N GLN A 46 7.80 2.66 -13.03
CA GLN A 46 7.76 3.08 -14.42
C GLN A 46 7.19 1.93 -15.27
N TRP A 47 6.19 2.26 -16.08
CA TRP A 47 5.57 1.32 -16.99
C TRP A 47 5.27 2.01 -18.31
N ASN A 48 5.98 1.66 -19.37
CA ASN A 48 5.92 2.31 -20.69
C ASN A 48 6.13 3.83 -20.53
N ASP A 49 5.13 4.64 -20.90
CA ASP A 49 5.18 6.09 -20.81
C ASP A 49 4.73 6.63 -19.46
N PHE A 50 4.34 5.73 -18.52
CA PHE A 50 3.88 6.14 -17.21
C PHE A 50 4.99 6.04 -16.18
N LEU A 51 5.15 7.10 -15.41
CA LEU A 51 6.04 7.13 -14.25
C LEU A 51 5.23 7.55 -13.02
N ILE A 52 5.23 6.71 -11.99
CA ILE A 52 4.62 7.04 -10.72
C ILE A 52 5.75 7.17 -9.70
N ASP A 53 5.98 8.38 -9.22
CA ASP A 53 7.00 8.66 -8.22
C ASP A 53 6.31 8.93 -6.89
N TYR A 54 6.48 7.99 -5.94
CA TYR A 54 5.92 8.13 -4.60
C TYR A 54 7.00 8.35 -3.54
N SER A 55 8.20 8.76 -3.96
CA SER A 55 9.31 9.00 -3.03
C SER A 55 9.04 10.15 -2.07
N LYS A 56 8.09 11.03 -2.38
CA LYS A 56 7.69 12.15 -1.53
C LYS A 56 6.53 11.84 -0.59
N ASN A 57 6.09 10.59 -0.54
CA ASN A 57 5.17 10.14 0.49
C ASN A 57 5.96 9.74 1.74
N ILE A 58 5.34 9.84 2.91
CA ILE A 58 5.99 9.45 4.16
C ILE A 58 5.93 7.92 4.27
N VAL A 59 6.77 7.26 3.49
CA VAL A 59 6.84 5.79 3.43
C VAL A 59 8.29 5.34 3.45
N ASN A 60 8.51 4.12 3.95
CA ASN A 60 9.77 3.41 3.81
C ASN A 60 9.48 1.98 3.34
N GLN A 61 10.50 1.12 3.27
CA GLN A 61 10.30 -0.24 2.80
C GLN A 61 9.34 -1.01 3.72
N GLU A 62 9.44 -0.81 5.03
CA GLU A 62 8.53 -1.44 5.98
C GLU A 62 7.08 -1.01 5.72
N THR A 63 6.85 0.26 5.40
CA THR A 63 5.51 0.75 5.05
C THR A 63 4.95 0.00 3.85
N LEU A 64 5.75 -0.17 2.79
CA LEU A 64 5.31 -0.87 1.59
C LEU A 64 4.98 -2.33 1.89
N ASP A 65 5.82 -2.99 2.68
CA ASP A 65 5.58 -4.39 3.05
C ASP A 65 4.27 -4.54 3.83
N LEU A 66 4.00 -3.63 4.75
CA LEU A 66 2.77 -3.65 5.53
C LEU A 66 1.53 -3.37 4.66
N LEU A 67 1.63 -2.44 3.72
CA LEU A 67 0.54 -2.15 2.80
C LEU A 67 0.25 -3.33 1.88
N LEU A 68 1.28 -4.01 1.40
CA LEU A 68 1.11 -5.22 0.60
C LEU A 68 0.45 -6.35 1.41
N ASN A 69 0.82 -6.50 2.68
CA ASN A 69 0.17 -7.47 3.55
C ASN A 69 -1.31 -7.16 3.73
N LEU A 70 -1.66 -5.89 3.91
CA LEU A 70 -3.05 -5.49 4.01
C LEU A 70 -3.81 -5.82 2.72
N ALA A 71 -3.23 -5.50 1.57
CA ALA A 71 -3.83 -5.81 0.28
C ALA A 71 -4.10 -7.33 0.14
N ASN A 72 -3.18 -8.16 0.62
CA ASN A 72 -3.35 -9.61 0.58
C ASN A 72 -4.45 -10.07 1.55
N GLU A 73 -4.51 -9.52 2.75
CA GLU A 73 -5.52 -9.91 3.73
C GLU A 73 -6.94 -9.53 3.29
N VAL A 74 -7.11 -8.41 2.60
CA VAL A 74 -8.41 -8.02 2.06
C VAL A 74 -8.68 -8.61 0.67
N GLN A 75 -7.79 -9.45 0.17
CA GLN A 75 -7.92 -10.19 -1.08
C GLN A 75 -8.09 -9.27 -2.29
N LEU A 76 -7.28 -8.21 -2.33
CA LEU A 76 -7.35 -7.20 -3.39
C LEU A 76 -7.13 -7.81 -4.78
N LYS A 77 -6.19 -8.75 -4.91
CA LYS A 77 -5.89 -9.38 -6.20
C LYS A 77 -7.09 -10.14 -6.75
N GLN A 78 -7.83 -10.83 -5.89
CA GLN A 78 -9.06 -11.52 -6.29
C GLN A 78 -10.14 -10.53 -6.69
N ALA A 79 -10.24 -9.40 -5.98
CA ALA A 79 -11.20 -8.35 -6.29
C ALA A 79 -10.92 -7.75 -7.67
N ILE A 80 -9.65 -7.53 -8.01
CA ILE A 80 -9.26 -7.03 -9.34
C ILE A 80 -9.65 -8.04 -10.42
N SER A 81 -9.38 -9.33 -10.19
CA SER A 81 -9.75 -10.38 -11.14
C SER A 81 -11.27 -10.45 -11.35
N SER A 82 -12.03 -10.38 -10.27
CA SER A 82 -13.50 -10.39 -10.33
C SER A 82 -14.03 -9.20 -11.13
N TYR A 83 -13.44 -8.02 -10.92
CA TYR A 83 -13.83 -6.82 -11.65
C TYR A 83 -13.65 -7.01 -13.17
N PHE A 84 -12.50 -7.52 -13.59
CA PHE A 84 -12.21 -7.69 -15.01
C PHE A 84 -12.95 -8.89 -15.64
N GLN A 85 -13.43 -9.82 -14.84
CA GLN A 85 -14.25 -10.94 -15.32
C GLN A 85 -15.74 -10.60 -15.42
N GLY A 86 -16.13 -9.42 -15.00
CA GLY A 86 -17.52 -9.00 -15.05
C GLY A 86 -18.39 -9.56 -13.92
N ASP A 87 -17.77 -10.05 -12.84
CA ASP A 87 -18.53 -10.55 -11.70
C ASP A 87 -19.28 -9.40 -10.99
N ILE A 88 -20.34 -9.75 -10.26
CA ILE A 88 -21.05 -8.80 -9.43
C ILE A 88 -20.17 -8.49 -8.22
N ILE A 89 -19.61 -7.27 -8.19
CA ILE A 89 -18.63 -6.89 -7.17
C ILE A 89 -19.17 -5.83 -6.19
N ASN A 90 -20.23 -5.14 -6.55
CA ASN A 90 -20.79 -4.06 -5.74
C ASN A 90 -22.05 -4.58 -5.04
N GLN A 91 -21.91 -4.93 -3.77
CA GLN A 91 -23.02 -5.38 -2.94
C GLN A 91 -23.29 -4.33 -1.87
N THR A 92 -24.42 -3.68 -1.98
CA THR A 92 -24.89 -2.71 -0.98
C THR A 92 -26.13 -3.23 -0.26
#